data_2000249ad5032a30425d9a347c1cdc40
#
_entry.id   2000249ad5032a30425d9a347c1cdc40
#
_cell.length_a   1.000
_cell.length_b   1.000
_cell.length_c   1.000
_cell.angle_alpha   90.00
_cell.angle_beta   90.00
_cell.angle_gamma   90.00
#
_symmetry.space_group_name_H-M   'P 1'
#
loop_
_entity.id
_entity.type
_entity.pdbx_description
1 polymer ?
#
loop_
_entity_poly.entity_id
_entity_poly.type
_entity_poly.pdbx_seq_one_letter_code
_entity_poly.pdbx_strand_id
1 'polypeptide(L)'
;TLMITRLSGAHERMEADEREQSFARLATPIAKYWLTKQSTPVVREALECVGGNGYVEDSMMPRLYREAPLNAIWEGAGNVIALDIGRAASRNPESVEVFLDELDQSRGQDAGIDQLLDALRADFTGPLPEAEARRLVEKLAIAWAATLMVQHGQPSVSEAYLMSRVGGDHG
;
A
#
# COMPACT_ATOMS: atom_id res chain seq x y z
N THR A 1 2.82 6.89 6.74
CA THR A 1 4.11 7.61 6.84
C THR A 1 5.24 6.75 6.28
N LEU A 2 5.53 5.52 6.78
CA LEU A 2 6.68 4.70 6.36
C LEU A 2 6.76 4.48 4.83
N MET A 3 5.65 4.10 4.17
CA MET A 3 5.62 3.93 2.71
C MET A 3 6.05 5.22 1.98
N ILE A 4 5.54 6.38 2.40
CA ILE A 4 5.90 7.67 1.80
C ILE A 4 7.38 7.98 2.04
N THR A 5 7.89 7.77 3.24
CA THR A 5 9.31 7.99 3.56
C THR A 5 10.22 7.10 2.70
N ARG A 6 9.90 5.80 2.57
CA ARG A 6 10.66 4.89 1.71
C ARG A 6 10.61 5.31 0.24
N LEU A 7 9.43 5.71 -0.24
CA LEU A 7 9.23 6.16 -1.61
C LEU A 7 9.96 7.47 -1.92
N SER A 8 9.93 8.45 -0.99
CA SER A 8 10.71 9.69 -1.14
C SER A 8 12.20 9.39 -1.26
N GLY A 9 12.73 8.53 -0.40
CA GLY A 9 14.13 8.11 -0.51
C GLY A 9 14.48 7.41 -1.82
N ALA A 10 13.56 6.62 -2.38
CA ALA A 10 13.74 6.04 -3.71
C ALA A 10 13.80 7.11 -4.80
N HIS A 11 12.89 8.09 -4.79
CA HIS A 11 12.87 9.18 -5.76
C HIS A 11 14.12 10.07 -5.70
N GLU A 12 14.68 10.28 -4.51
CA GLU A 12 15.92 11.04 -4.36
C GLU A 12 17.14 10.33 -4.97
N ARG A 13 17.13 9.00 -5.03
CA ARG A 13 18.24 8.18 -5.51
C ARG A 13 18.08 7.66 -6.94
N MET A 14 16.87 7.69 -7.52
CA MET A 14 16.52 7.01 -8.76
C MET A 14 17.32 7.48 -10.00
N GLU A 15 17.90 8.68 -9.98
CA GLU A 15 18.74 9.16 -11.07
C GLU A 15 20.13 8.51 -11.08
N ALA A 16 20.62 8.05 -9.91
CA ALA A 16 21.93 7.46 -9.74
C ALA A 16 21.88 5.93 -9.48
N ASP A 17 20.69 5.37 -9.25
CA ASP A 17 20.50 3.97 -8.87
C ASP A 17 19.33 3.34 -9.65
N GLU A 18 19.66 2.46 -10.60
CA GLU A 18 18.68 1.76 -11.44
C GLU A 18 17.75 0.85 -10.62
N ARG A 19 18.22 0.32 -9.49
CA ARG A 19 17.38 -0.48 -8.59
C ARG A 19 16.30 0.38 -7.94
N GLU A 20 16.66 1.55 -7.45
CA GLU A 20 15.69 2.50 -6.88
C GLU A 20 14.71 3.02 -7.94
N GLN A 21 15.16 3.21 -9.18
CA GLN A 21 14.28 3.56 -10.29
C GLN A 21 13.28 2.43 -10.57
N SER A 22 13.73 1.18 -10.64
CA SER A 22 12.89 0.01 -10.86
C SER A 22 11.91 -0.20 -9.71
N PHE A 23 12.35 0.00 -8.46
CA PHE A 23 11.48 -0.02 -7.28
C PHE A 23 10.40 1.07 -7.36
N ALA A 24 10.78 2.34 -7.56
CA ALA A 24 9.86 3.47 -7.61
C ALA A 24 8.79 3.31 -8.70
N ARG A 25 9.13 2.71 -9.82
CA ARG A 25 8.21 2.47 -10.95
C ARG A 25 6.97 1.67 -10.53
N LEU A 26 7.12 0.70 -9.64
CA LEU A 26 6.01 -0.12 -9.14
C LEU A 26 5.47 0.41 -7.80
N ALA A 27 6.34 0.85 -6.91
CA ALA A 27 5.98 1.35 -5.58
C ALA A 27 5.10 2.60 -5.63
N THR A 28 5.35 3.54 -6.56
CA THR A 28 4.59 4.78 -6.69
C THR A 28 3.10 4.54 -6.94
N PRO A 29 2.68 3.79 -7.97
CA PRO A 29 1.26 3.53 -8.19
C PRO A 29 0.63 2.66 -7.09
N ILE A 30 1.37 1.72 -6.48
CA ILE A 30 0.88 0.94 -5.34
C ILE A 30 0.59 1.88 -4.15
N ALA A 31 1.53 2.76 -3.79
CA ALA A 31 1.35 3.73 -2.72
C ALA A 31 0.17 4.67 -3.02
N LYS A 32 0.09 5.21 -4.23
CA LYS A 32 -1.02 6.08 -4.65
C LYS A 32 -2.36 5.37 -4.48
N TYR A 33 -2.49 4.16 -5.01
CA TYR A 33 -3.71 3.37 -4.89
C TYR A 33 -4.09 3.17 -3.42
N TRP A 34 -3.19 2.62 -2.61
CA TRP A 34 -3.48 2.23 -1.24
C TRP A 34 -3.78 3.43 -0.33
N LEU A 35 -2.89 4.42 -0.31
CA LEU A 35 -3.01 5.56 0.59
C LEU A 35 -4.25 6.39 0.30
N THR A 36 -4.59 6.59 -0.98
CA THR A 36 -5.79 7.34 -1.34
C THR A 36 -7.08 6.55 -1.08
N LYS A 37 -7.05 5.23 -1.19
CA LYS A 37 -8.18 4.37 -0.81
C LYS A 37 -8.40 4.36 0.71
N GLN A 38 -7.32 4.39 1.49
CA GLN A 38 -7.40 4.40 2.95
C GLN A 38 -7.77 5.80 3.52
N SER A 39 -7.61 6.88 2.75
CA SER A 39 -7.89 8.23 3.24
C SER A 39 -9.34 8.42 3.70
N THR A 40 -10.31 7.92 2.95
CA THR A 40 -11.74 8.07 3.30
C THR A 40 -12.13 7.32 4.57
N PRO A 41 -11.86 6.00 4.71
CA PRO A 41 -12.16 5.31 5.95
C PRO A 41 -11.42 5.89 7.16
N VAL A 42 -10.14 6.29 7.02
CA VAL A 42 -9.39 6.91 8.11
C VAL A 42 -10.01 8.23 8.56
N VAL A 43 -10.40 9.09 7.63
CA VAL A 43 -11.07 10.37 7.96
C VAL A 43 -12.45 10.13 8.57
N ARG A 44 -13.17 9.10 8.12
CA ARG A 44 -14.44 8.69 8.70
C ARG A 44 -14.27 8.28 10.17
N GLU A 45 -13.35 7.40 10.48
CA GLU A 45 -13.06 6.95 11.84
C GLU A 45 -12.62 8.15 12.73
N ALA A 46 -11.77 9.03 12.19
CA ALA A 46 -11.36 10.22 12.91
C ALA A 46 -12.55 11.16 13.23
N LEU A 47 -13.51 11.30 12.31
CA LEU A 47 -14.73 12.07 12.52
C LEU A 47 -15.59 11.42 13.62
N GLU A 48 -15.75 10.10 13.59
CA GLU A 48 -16.50 9.35 14.61
C GLU A 48 -15.86 9.48 16.00
N CYS A 49 -14.53 9.48 16.11
CA CYS A 49 -13.82 9.69 17.37
C CYS A 49 -14.11 11.07 18.01
N VAL A 50 -14.40 12.08 17.22
CA VAL A 50 -14.74 13.45 17.71
C VAL A 50 -16.22 13.57 18.08
N GLY A 51 -17.04 12.58 17.70
CA GLY A 51 -18.48 12.56 17.96
C GLY A 51 -19.23 13.65 17.19
N GLY A 52 -20.29 14.18 17.77
CA GLY A 52 -21.12 15.21 17.14
C GLY A 52 -20.34 16.46 16.69
N ASN A 53 -19.28 16.82 17.41
CA ASN A 53 -18.40 17.92 17.03
C ASN A 53 -17.63 17.66 15.74
N GLY A 54 -17.46 16.40 15.35
CA GLY A 54 -16.86 16.02 14.05
C GLY A 54 -17.81 16.22 12.87
N TYR A 55 -19.13 16.23 13.12
CA TYR A 55 -20.15 16.37 12.09
C TYR A 55 -20.53 17.82 11.80
N VAL A 56 -20.52 18.69 12.82
CA VAL A 56 -20.91 20.11 12.67
C VAL A 56 -19.83 20.91 11.94
N GLU A 57 -20.25 21.92 11.17
CA GLU A 57 -19.37 22.72 10.30
C GLU A 57 -18.41 23.66 11.05
N ASP A 58 -18.49 23.73 12.37
CA ASP A 58 -17.56 24.50 13.21
C ASP A 58 -16.16 23.88 13.31
N SER A 59 -15.99 22.65 12.82
CA SER A 59 -14.72 21.92 12.78
C SER A 59 -14.23 21.67 11.35
N MET A 60 -12.94 21.27 11.22
CA MET A 60 -12.37 20.87 9.92
C MET A 60 -12.89 19.52 9.42
N MET A 61 -13.42 18.67 10.30
CA MET A 61 -13.68 17.25 9.98
C MET A 61 -14.71 17.06 8.87
N PRO A 62 -15.85 17.78 8.81
CA PRO A 62 -16.81 17.65 7.71
C PRO A 62 -16.18 17.96 6.35
N ARG A 63 -15.34 18.98 6.28
CA ARG A 63 -14.61 19.34 5.06
C ARG A 63 -13.62 18.25 4.65
N LEU A 64 -12.79 17.76 5.57
CA LEU A 64 -11.85 16.67 5.30
C LEU A 64 -12.55 15.41 4.79
N TYR A 65 -13.71 15.07 5.38
CA TYR A 65 -14.50 13.92 4.96
C TYR A 65 -15.06 14.09 3.55
N ARG A 66 -15.53 15.27 3.17
CA ARG A 66 -16.01 15.56 1.81
C ARG A 66 -14.89 15.56 0.78
N GLU A 67 -13.69 16.00 1.16
CA GLU A 67 -12.53 16.06 0.26
C GLU A 67 -11.78 14.73 0.12
N ALA A 68 -11.76 13.87 1.15
CA ALA A 68 -11.01 12.63 1.16
C ALA A 68 -11.27 11.71 -0.05
N PRO A 69 -12.50 11.49 -0.54
CA PRO A 69 -12.77 10.64 -1.71
C PRO A 69 -12.11 11.12 -3.00
N LEU A 70 -11.87 12.43 -3.16
CA LEU A 70 -11.27 13.01 -4.35
C LEU A 70 -9.86 12.44 -4.60
N ASN A 71 -9.11 12.17 -3.54
CA ASN A 71 -7.76 11.63 -3.63
C ASN A 71 -7.69 10.27 -4.36
N ALA A 72 -8.77 9.49 -4.31
CA ALA A 72 -8.87 8.20 -5.01
C ALA A 72 -9.46 8.32 -6.43
N ILE A 73 -9.77 9.54 -6.90
CA ILE A 73 -10.40 9.80 -8.20
C ILE A 73 -9.42 10.45 -9.17
N TRP A 74 -8.83 11.57 -8.78
CA TRP A 74 -7.95 12.36 -9.66
C TRP A 74 -6.59 11.66 -9.87
N GLU A 75 -5.89 12.01 -10.98
CA GLU A 75 -4.60 11.42 -11.37
C GLU A 75 -4.63 9.87 -11.47
N GLY A 76 -5.76 9.33 -11.84
CA GLY A 76 -6.02 7.91 -12.00
C GLY A 76 -6.93 7.34 -10.91
N ALA A 77 -8.11 6.90 -11.32
CA ALA A 77 -9.03 6.19 -10.44
C ALA A 77 -8.46 4.81 -10.06
N GLY A 78 -8.86 4.31 -8.88
CA GLY A 78 -8.30 3.09 -8.33
C GLY A 78 -8.30 1.88 -9.28
N ASN A 79 -9.36 1.67 -10.07
CA ASN A 79 -9.39 0.59 -11.05
C ASN A 79 -8.38 0.78 -12.17
N VAL A 80 -8.21 2.01 -12.66
CA VAL A 80 -7.23 2.33 -13.71
C VAL A 80 -5.83 2.05 -13.20
N ILE A 81 -5.49 2.53 -12.00
CA ILE A 81 -4.18 2.29 -11.38
C ILE A 81 -3.94 0.79 -11.19
N ALA A 82 -4.92 0.03 -10.71
CA ALA A 82 -4.77 -1.40 -10.49
C ALA A 82 -4.48 -2.16 -11.79
N LEU A 83 -5.19 -1.83 -12.88
CA LEU A 83 -4.95 -2.41 -14.21
C LEU A 83 -3.57 -1.99 -14.77
N ASP A 84 -3.18 -0.75 -14.55
CA ASP A 84 -1.88 -0.25 -15.02
C ASP A 84 -0.70 -0.89 -14.26
N ILE A 85 -0.85 -1.19 -12.97
CA ILE A 85 0.12 -1.98 -12.21
C ILE A 85 0.28 -3.39 -12.82
N GLY A 86 -0.82 -4.07 -13.12
CA GLY A 86 -0.76 -5.38 -13.79
C GLY A 86 -0.07 -5.33 -15.16
N ARG A 87 -0.36 -4.30 -15.96
CA ARG A 87 0.30 -4.09 -17.26
C ARG A 87 1.78 -3.71 -17.12
N ALA A 88 2.12 -2.87 -16.12
CA ALA A 88 3.50 -2.50 -15.82
C ALA A 88 4.31 -3.72 -15.37
N ALA A 89 3.75 -4.56 -14.50
CA ALA A 89 4.37 -5.80 -14.06
C ALA A 89 4.68 -6.74 -15.24
N SER A 90 3.72 -6.88 -16.17
CA SER A 90 3.91 -7.74 -17.35
C SER A 90 4.95 -7.18 -18.32
N ARG A 91 5.11 -5.85 -18.43
CA ARG A 91 6.07 -5.19 -19.33
C ARG A 91 7.47 -5.06 -18.74
N ASN A 92 7.59 -4.99 -17.44
CA ASN A 92 8.82 -4.77 -16.69
C ASN A 92 8.95 -5.78 -15.54
N PRO A 93 9.21 -7.07 -15.82
CA PRO A 93 9.34 -8.10 -14.79
C PRO A 93 10.42 -7.76 -13.75
N GLU A 94 11.49 -7.08 -14.16
CA GLU A 94 12.56 -6.62 -13.27
C GLU A 94 12.03 -5.71 -12.15
N SER A 95 11.10 -4.81 -12.44
CA SER A 95 10.50 -3.96 -11.41
C SER A 95 9.68 -4.76 -10.39
N VAL A 96 9.08 -5.87 -10.81
CA VAL A 96 8.38 -6.81 -9.92
C VAL A 96 9.39 -7.50 -9.02
N GLU A 97 10.47 -8.05 -9.57
CA GLU A 97 11.51 -8.73 -8.79
C GLU A 97 12.15 -7.79 -7.77
N VAL A 98 12.52 -6.58 -8.19
CA VAL A 98 13.08 -5.57 -7.28
C VAL A 98 12.11 -5.22 -6.14
N PHE A 99 10.82 -5.11 -6.44
CA PHE A 99 9.81 -4.82 -5.43
C PHE A 99 9.60 -6.01 -4.47
N LEU A 100 9.54 -7.23 -4.99
CA LEU A 100 9.42 -8.45 -4.17
C LEU A 100 10.67 -8.69 -3.30
N ASP A 101 11.86 -8.41 -3.83
CA ASP A 101 13.10 -8.47 -3.05
C ASP A 101 13.13 -7.46 -1.88
N GLU A 102 12.52 -6.28 -2.07
CA GLU A 102 12.35 -5.33 -0.97
C GLU A 102 11.44 -5.93 0.13
N LEU A 103 10.37 -6.60 -0.26
CA LEU A 103 9.46 -7.26 0.70
C LEU A 103 10.15 -8.43 1.41
N ASP A 104 10.97 -9.20 0.71
CA ASP A 104 11.69 -10.34 1.28
C ASP A 104 12.68 -9.97 2.39
N GLN A 105 13.02 -8.69 2.55
CA GLN A 105 13.83 -8.23 3.69
C GLN A 105 13.16 -8.47 5.06
N SER A 106 11.84 -8.70 5.08
CA SER A 106 11.09 -9.06 6.29
C SER A 106 10.90 -10.56 6.48
N ARG A 107 11.41 -11.38 5.55
CA ARG A 107 11.25 -12.83 5.59
C ARG A 107 11.86 -13.44 6.85
N GLY A 108 11.14 -14.37 7.47
CA GLY A 108 11.53 -15.05 8.71
C GLY A 108 11.24 -14.25 9.97
N GLN A 109 10.66 -13.05 9.88
CA GLN A 109 10.30 -12.24 11.05
C GLN A 109 8.87 -12.52 11.55
N ASP A 110 7.98 -12.96 10.66
CA ASP A 110 6.61 -13.33 10.99
C ASP A 110 6.07 -14.36 9.98
N ALA A 111 5.43 -15.42 10.47
CA ALA A 111 4.92 -16.50 9.63
C ALA A 111 3.79 -16.06 8.68
N GLY A 112 2.97 -15.10 9.07
CA GLY A 112 1.91 -14.54 8.23
C GLY A 112 2.50 -13.71 7.08
N ILE A 113 3.56 -12.95 7.34
CA ILE A 113 4.32 -12.25 6.29
C ILE A 113 4.90 -13.26 5.31
N ASP A 114 5.55 -14.32 5.79
CA ASP A 114 6.16 -15.33 4.91
C ASP A 114 5.11 -15.97 3.98
N GLN A 115 3.95 -16.33 4.52
CA GLN A 115 2.84 -16.87 3.73
C GLN A 115 2.32 -15.86 2.69
N LEU A 116 2.20 -14.59 3.06
CA LEU A 116 1.76 -13.53 2.16
C LEU A 116 2.77 -13.30 1.03
N LEU A 117 4.08 -13.33 1.32
CA LEU A 117 5.15 -13.20 0.34
C LEU A 117 5.17 -14.39 -0.64
N ASP A 118 5.00 -15.62 -0.13
CA ASP A 118 4.90 -16.81 -0.97
C ASP A 118 3.70 -16.75 -1.91
N ALA A 119 2.54 -16.31 -1.38
CA ALA A 119 1.33 -16.12 -2.19
C ALA A 119 1.51 -15.02 -3.26
N LEU A 120 2.20 -13.92 -2.93
CA LEU A 120 2.53 -12.87 -3.90
C LEU A 120 3.45 -13.35 -5.01
N ARG A 121 4.51 -14.08 -4.67
CA ARG A 121 5.40 -14.66 -5.69
C ARG A 121 4.65 -15.63 -6.61
N ALA A 122 3.72 -16.43 -6.07
CA ALA A 122 2.87 -17.31 -6.87
C ALA A 122 1.94 -16.54 -7.81
N ASP A 123 1.37 -15.40 -7.38
CA ASP A 123 0.50 -14.56 -8.22
C ASP A 123 1.24 -14.05 -9.50
N PHE A 124 2.57 -13.94 -9.48
CA PHE A 124 3.37 -13.49 -10.63
C PHE A 124 3.92 -14.62 -11.51
N THR A 125 3.63 -15.89 -11.21
CA THR A 125 4.10 -17.03 -12.02
C THR A 125 3.27 -17.25 -13.31
N GLY A 126 2.15 -16.56 -13.47
CA GLY A 126 1.23 -16.71 -14.59
C GLY A 126 0.63 -15.37 -15.06
N PRO A 127 -0.28 -15.42 -16.06
CA PRO A 127 -0.97 -14.23 -16.50
C PRO A 127 -1.86 -13.69 -15.37
N LEU A 128 -1.79 -12.38 -15.14
CA LEU A 128 -2.61 -11.69 -14.15
C LEU A 128 -3.99 -11.37 -14.76
N PRO A 129 -5.09 -11.99 -14.29
CA PRO A 129 -6.42 -11.65 -14.74
C PRO A 129 -6.80 -10.22 -14.34
N GLU A 130 -7.37 -9.44 -15.25
CA GLU A 130 -7.83 -8.07 -14.95
C GLU A 130 -8.82 -8.03 -13.77
N ALA A 131 -9.64 -9.07 -13.60
CA ALA A 131 -10.58 -9.20 -12.49
C ALA A 131 -9.89 -9.27 -11.10
N GLU A 132 -8.65 -9.74 -11.04
CA GLU A 132 -7.84 -9.88 -9.82
C GLU A 132 -6.93 -8.66 -9.56
N ALA A 133 -6.84 -7.71 -10.48
CA ALA A 133 -5.89 -6.61 -10.40
C ALA A 133 -5.98 -5.81 -9.09
N ARG A 134 -7.19 -5.49 -8.62
CA ARG A 134 -7.38 -4.77 -7.34
C ARG A 134 -6.88 -5.56 -6.15
N ARG A 135 -7.20 -6.87 -6.13
CA ARG A 135 -6.81 -7.76 -5.04
C ARG A 135 -5.29 -7.93 -4.96
N LEU A 136 -4.63 -8.03 -6.13
CA LEU A 136 -3.18 -8.07 -6.19
C LEU A 136 -2.55 -6.79 -5.63
N VAL A 137 -3.02 -5.61 -6.06
CA VAL A 137 -2.48 -4.33 -5.58
C VAL A 137 -2.68 -4.16 -4.08
N GLU A 138 -3.81 -4.60 -3.56
CA GLU A 138 -4.10 -4.61 -2.12
C GLU A 138 -3.11 -5.51 -1.36
N LYS A 139 -2.87 -6.74 -1.84
CA LYS A 139 -1.87 -7.65 -1.28
C LYS A 139 -0.47 -7.03 -1.28
N LEU A 140 -0.04 -6.44 -2.41
CA LEU A 140 1.26 -5.78 -2.53
C LEU A 140 1.41 -4.63 -1.53
N ALA A 141 0.37 -3.81 -1.38
CA ALA A 141 0.37 -2.69 -0.45
C ALA A 141 0.42 -3.14 1.02
N ILE A 142 -0.36 -4.16 1.38
CA ILE A 142 -0.39 -4.74 2.73
C ILE A 142 0.98 -5.36 3.06
N ALA A 143 1.54 -6.16 2.15
CA ALA A 143 2.85 -6.78 2.33
C ALA A 143 3.96 -5.73 2.49
N TRP A 144 3.96 -4.69 1.64
CA TRP A 144 4.94 -3.61 1.75
C TRP A 144 4.81 -2.85 3.06
N ALA A 145 3.59 -2.51 3.47
CA ALA A 145 3.37 -1.86 4.75
C ALA A 145 3.79 -2.76 5.92
N ALA A 146 3.50 -4.07 5.87
CA ALA A 146 3.92 -5.04 6.88
C ALA A 146 5.45 -5.11 7.00
N THR A 147 6.16 -5.23 5.87
CA THR A 147 7.62 -5.21 5.82
C THR A 147 8.20 -3.97 6.49
N LEU A 148 7.71 -2.78 6.12
CA LEU A 148 8.17 -1.53 6.71
C LEU A 148 7.82 -1.39 8.19
N MET A 149 6.66 -1.91 8.62
CA MET A 149 6.25 -1.91 10.02
C MET A 149 7.16 -2.80 10.87
N VAL A 150 7.52 -3.97 10.39
CA VAL A 150 8.42 -4.89 11.10
C VAL A 150 9.83 -4.31 11.22
N GLN A 151 10.32 -3.65 10.15
CA GLN A 151 11.67 -3.08 10.13
C GLN A 151 11.81 -1.77 10.92
N HIS A 152 10.78 -0.93 10.90
CA HIS A 152 10.89 0.46 11.34
C HIS A 152 9.77 0.92 12.29
N GLY A 153 8.76 0.08 12.50
CA GLY A 153 7.62 0.38 13.36
C GLY A 153 7.93 0.17 14.84
N GLN A 154 7.07 0.71 15.68
CA GLN A 154 7.08 0.33 17.10
C GLN A 154 6.54 -1.09 17.24
N PRO A 155 7.15 -1.97 18.06
CA PRO A 155 6.78 -3.39 18.14
C PRO A 155 5.29 -3.65 18.35
N SER A 156 4.65 -2.94 19.30
CA SER A 156 3.22 -3.10 19.59
C SER A 156 2.31 -2.66 18.43
N VAL A 157 2.72 -1.64 17.66
CA VAL A 157 1.97 -1.16 16.50
C VAL A 157 2.16 -2.12 15.32
N SER A 158 3.37 -2.65 15.15
CA SER A 158 3.67 -3.67 14.14
C SER A 158 2.85 -4.94 14.40
N GLU A 159 2.83 -5.43 15.63
CA GLU A 159 2.04 -6.60 16.03
C GLU A 159 0.54 -6.39 15.74
N ALA A 160 -0.03 -5.27 16.15
CA ALA A 160 -1.43 -4.94 15.89
C ALA A 160 -1.73 -4.87 14.38
N TYR A 161 -0.82 -4.31 13.59
CA TYR A 161 -0.96 -4.28 12.13
C TYR A 161 -0.95 -5.68 11.52
N LEU A 162 0.00 -6.53 11.93
CA LEU A 162 0.11 -7.90 11.43
C LEU A 162 -1.13 -8.72 11.77
N MET A 163 -1.59 -8.68 13.01
CA MET A 163 -2.81 -9.38 13.42
C MET A 163 -4.03 -8.95 12.61
N SER A 164 -4.23 -7.65 12.43
CA SER A 164 -5.43 -7.12 11.78
C SER A 164 -5.39 -7.17 10.25
N ARG A 165 -4.22 -7.07 9.62
CA ARG A 165 -4.12 -6.94 8.16
C ARG A 165 -3.52 -8.15 7.45
N VAL A 166 -2.59 -8.85 8.10
CA VAL A 166 -1.96 -10.05 7.55
C VAL A 166 -2.67 -11.31 8.05
N GLY A 167 -3.03 -11.36 9.34
CA GLY A 167 -3.74 -12.49 9.94
C GLY A 167 -5.22 -12.61 9.58
N GLY A 168 -5.79 -11.62 8.87
CA GLY A 168 -7.18 -11.66 8.42
C GLY A 168 -8.22 -11.34 9.51
N ASP A 169 -7.80 -10.96 10.69
CA ASP A 169 -8.68 -10.50 11.76
C ASP A 169 -9.01 -9.01 11.54
N HIS A 170 -9.89 -8.78 10.58
CA HIS A 170 -10.42 -7.45 10.27
C HIS A 170 -11.52 -7.13 11.29
N GLY A 171 -11.17 -6.56 12.42
CA GLY A 171 -12.11 -6.13 13.45
C GLY A 171 -13.31 -5.31 12.96
#